data_7f0b01ce7a6c4e06cc8b6799b1055f40
#
_entry.id   7f0b01ce7a6c4e06cc8b6799b1055f40
#
_cell.length_a   1.000
_cell.length_b   1.000
_cell.length_c   1.000
_cell.angle_alpha   90.00
_cell.angle_beta   90.00
_cell.angle_gamma   90.00
#
_symmetry.space_group_name_H-M   'P 1'
#
loop_
_entity.id
_entity.type
_entity.pdbx_description
1 polymer ?
#
loop_
_entity_poly.entity_id
_entity_poly.type
_entity_poly.pdbx_seq_one_letter_code
_entity_poly.pdbx_strand_id
1 'polypeptide(L)'
;SSGSYIGSNTLSLDATYDATFQATVDMIANDLYDLFDSGRGASLFDDAPAPFDGNSGSQCDAFLQVGSSTSSLGAITTYQDISQQSTIKGRYFKFRLKLLSGDNKARPEVTKMQIKLVMEKRLESEEDVASGAGAKAITYANAFYASPAIGIAAQNMATGDYYAITSKTKTGFTITFYNSSASAQNRTFDYVAKGYGLKS
;
A
#
# COMPACT_ATOMS: atom_id res chain seq x y z
N SER A 1 -18.56 -12.12 22.67
CA SER A 1 -17.15 -11.93 23.05
C SER A 1 -16.37 -11.27 21.91
N SER A 2 -15.41 -10.44 22.23
CA SER A 2 -14.55 -9.84 21.22
C SER A 2 -13.10 -10.14 21.55
N GLY A 3 -12.33 -10.51 20.56
CA GLY A 3 -10.88 -10.69 20.65
C GLY A 3 -10.16 -9.83 19.62
N SER A 4 -8.95 -9.40 19.92
CA SER A 4 -8.10 -8.75 18.94
C SER A 4 -6.74 -9.44 18.90
N TYR A 5 -6.27 -9.73 17.70
CA TYR A 5 -4.93 -10.22 17.46
C TYR A 5 -4.09 -9.09 16.85
N ILE A 6 -3.02 -8.72 17.54
CA ILE A 6 -2.06 -7.75 17.01
C ILE A 6 -0.98 -8.57 16.30
N GLY A 7 -0.96 -8.51 14.99
CA GLY A 7 0.08 -9.17 14.20
C GLY A 7 1.45 -8.59 14.51
N SER A 8 2.47 -9.44 14.51
CA SER A 8 3.87 -9.01 14.55
C SER A 8 4.33 -8.36 13.24
N ASN A 9 3.50 -8.41 12.20
CA ASN A 9 3.81 -7.86 10.90
C ASN A 9 3.70 -6.33 10.92
N THR A 10 4.84 -5.72 10.77
CA THR A 10 5.00 -4.27 10.69
C THR A 10 5.53 -3.90 9.32
N LEU A 11 5.10 -2.76 8.82
CA LEU A 11 5.64 -2.17 7.60
C LEU A 11 6.37 -0.88 7.97
N SER A 12 7.62 -0.77 7.54
CA SER A 12 8.41 0.47 7.70
C SER A 12 8.82 0.96 6.32
N LEU A 13 8.45 2.20 6.02
CA LEU A 13 8.87 2.90 4.81
C LEU A 13 10.12 3.75 5.13
N ASP A 14 10.86 4.16 4.10
CA ASP A 14 12.06 4.97 4.26
C ASP A 14 11.75 6.43 4.66
N ALA A 15 10.53 6.89 4.37
CA ALA A 15 10.02 8.21 4.74
C ALA A 15 8.52 8.15 5.01
N THR A 16 7.91 9.28 5.36
CA THR A 16 6.46 9.42 5.50
C THR A 16 5.83 9.57 4.13
N TYR A 17 4.81 8.77 3.85
CA TYR A 17 4.03 8.77 2.61
C TYR A 17 2.54 8.68 2.91
N ASP A 18 1.75 9.17 1.97
CA ASP A 18 0.33 8.87 1.91
C ASP A 18 0.15 7.49 1.27
N ALA A 19 -0.36 6.55 2.04
CA ALA A 19 -0.51 5.16 1.68
C ALA A 19 -1.98 4.74 1.74
N THR A 20 -2.47 4.12 0.69
CA THR A 20 -3.83 3.56 0.64
C THR A 20 -3.75 2.06 0.89
N PHE A 21 -4.47 1.59 1.89
CA PHE A 21 -4.57 0.18 2.22
C PHE A 21 -5.89 -0.40 1.72
N GLN A 22 -5.79 -1.59 1.16
CA GLN A 22 -6.92 -2.45 0.81
C GLN A 22 -6.74 -3.76 1.57
N ALA A 23 -7.77 -4.20 2.27
CA ALA A 23 -7.76 -5.46 2.99
C ALA A 23 -8.81 -6.41 2.43
N THR A 24 -8.45 -7.69 2.35
CA THR A 24 -9.39 -8.78 2.14
C THR A 24 -9.23 -9.74 3.30
N VAL A 25 -10.34 -10.04 3.96
CA VAL A 25 -10.43 -11.03 5.03
C VAL A 25 -11.55 -11.99 4.68
N ASP A 26 -11.18 -13.22 4.41
CA ASP A 26 -12.15 -14.31 4.19
C ASP A 26 -12.25 -15.09 5.51
N MET A 27 -13.45 -15.25 6.01
CA MET A 27 -13.68 -15.98 7.25
C MET A 27 -14.82 -16.96 7.10
N ILE A 28 -14.80 -17.98 7.94
CA ILE A 28 -15.90 -18.87 8.22
C ILE A 28 -16.30 -18.75 9.69
N ALA A 29 -17.56 -18.96 9.97
CA ALA A 29 -18.01 -19.11 11.33
C ALA A 29 -18.19 -20.60 11.63
N ASN A 30 -17.40 -21.09 12.57
CA ASN A 30 -17.55 -22.46 13.04
C ASN A 30 -18.52 -22.48 14.21
N ASP A 31 -19.54 -23.30 14.12
CA ASP A 31 -20.42 -23.59 15.23
C ASP A 31 -19.66 -24.50 16.23
N LEU A 32 -19.55 -24.06 17.47
CA LEU A 32 -18.94 -24.85 18.54
C LEU A 32 -19.87 -25.96 19.07
N TYR A 33 -21.11 -25.91 18.68
CA TYR A 33 -22.12 -26.90 19.03
C TYR A 33 -22.69 -27.51 17.75
N ASP A 34 -21.92 -28.39 17.13
CA ASP A 34 -22.46 -29.25 16.08
C ASP A 34 -23.59 -30.12 16.68
N LEU A 35 -24.80 -29.82 16.29
CA LEU A 35 -26.00 -30.52 16.79
C LEU A 35 -26.03 -32.00 16.41
N PHE A 36 -25.23 -32.42 15.42
CA PHE A 36 -25.14 -33.82 14.98
C PHE A 36 -24.12 -34.65 15.79
N ASP A 37 -23.07 -34.05 16.34
CA ASP A 37 -21.97 -34.77 16.95
C ASP A 37 -21.68 -34.41 18.42
N SER A 38 -22.41 -33.47 18.99
CA SER A 38 -22.11 -32.89 20.32
C SER A 38 -22.52 -33.76 21.51
N GLY A 39 -22.74 -35.07 21.34
CA GLY A 39 -22.94 -35.98 22.47
C GLY A 39 -24.07 -35.59 23.45
N ARG A 40 -24.96 -34.70 23.06
CA ARG A 40 -26.17 -34.42 23.78
C ARG A 40 -27.10 -35.63 23.61
N GLY A 41 -27.02 -36.51 24.57
CA GLY A 41 -27.81 -37.70 24.59
C GLY A 41 -29.25 -37.46 24.16
N ALA A 42 -29.68 -38.15 23.08
CA ALA A 42 -31.01 -38.45 22.70
C ALA A 42 -32.06 -37.33 22.76
N SER A 43 -31.74 -36.09 22.48
CA SER A 43 -32.78 -35.09 22.15
C SER A 43 -33.20 -35.35 20.71
N LEU A 44 -34.47 -35.70 20.58
CA LEU A 44 -35.10 -35.85 19.27
C LEU A 44 -34.94 -34.57 18.46
N PHE A 45 -34.86 -34.68 17.15
CA PHE A 45 -34.76 -33.58 16.18
C PHE A 45 -35.73 -32.42 16.42
N ASP A 46 -36.86 -32.68 17.09
CA ASP A 46 -37.90 -31.70 17.40
C ASP A 46 -37.58 -30.77 18.59
N ASP A 47 -36.58 -31.08 19.41
CA ASP A 47 -36.22 -30.31 20.61
C ASP A 47 -35.02 -29.39 20.36
N ALA A 48 -34.53 -29.32 19.12
CA ALA A 48 -33.46 -28.41 18.76
C ALA A 48 -33.96 -26.95 18.81
N PRO A 49 -33.42 -26.09 19.68
CA PRO A 49 -33.87 -24.69 19.79
C PRO A 49 -33.45 -23.79 18.61
N ALA A 50 -32.82 -24.35 17.60
CA ALA A 50 -32.43 -23.64 16.40
C ALA A 50 -32.84 -24.40 15.14
N PRO A 51 -33.33 -23.73 14.12
CA PRO A 51 -33.64 -24.36 12.84
C PRO A 51 -32.38 -24.97 12.22
N PHE A 52 -32.58 -25.98 11.39
CA PHE A 52 -31.58 -26.80 10.69
C PHE A 52 -30.62 -26.02 9.77
N ASP A 53 -30.79 -24.73 9.70
CA ASP A 53 -30.03 -23.85 8.80
C ASP A 53 -28.62 -23.49 9.27
N GLY A 54 -28.22 -24.00 10.44
CA GLY A 54 -26.82 -23.94 10.93
C GLY A 54 -26.19 -22.54 10.89
N ASN A 55 -27.00 -21.49 10.78
CA ASN A 55 -26.54 -20.17 10.41
C ASN A 55 -26.15 -19.31 11.63
N SER A 56 -25.17 -19.75 12.39
CA SER A 56 -24.50 -18.88 13.35
C SER A 56 -23.50 -17.92 12.69
N GLY A 57 -23.28 -18.06 11.36
CA GLY A 57 -22.35 -17.26 10.59
C GLY A 57 -22.66 -15.76 10.58
N SER A 58 -23.92 -15.37 10.75
CA SER A 58 -24.34 -13.98 10.80
C SER A 58 -23.90 -13.22 12.06
N GLN A 59 -23.42 -13.91 13.08
CA GLN A 59 -23.01 -13.32 14.35
C GLN A 59 -21.48 -13.21 14.52
N CYS A 60 -20.72 -13.67 13.54
CA CYS A 60 -19.28 -13.54 13.53
C CYS A 60 -18.83 -12.47 12.54
N ASP A 61 -17.79 -11.74 12.91
CA ASP A 61 -17.19 -10.75 12.04
C ASP A 61 -15.68 -10.70 12.24
N ALA A 62 -14.96 -10.33 11.16
CA ALA A 62 -13.52 -10.20 11.16
C ALA A 62 -13.09 -8.98 10.33
N PHE A 63 -12.41 -8.03 10.93
CA PHE A 63 -11.89 -6.89 10.20
C PHE A 63 -10.44 -6.62 10.53
N LEU A 64 -9.75 -6.12 9.52
CA LEU A 64 -8.39 -5.68 9.65
C LEU A 64 -8.35 -4.20 10.02
N GLN A 65 -7.50 -3.88 10.97
CA GLN A 65 -7.22 -2.53 11.41
C GLN A 65 -5.76 -2.19 11.16
N VAL A 66 -5.49 -0.92 10.91
CA VAL A 66 -4.13 -0.40 10.76
C VAL A 66 -3.90 0.77 11.71
N GLY A 67 -2.77 0.76 12.36
CA GLY A 67 -2.23 1.91 13.08
C GLY A 67 -1.03 2.46 12.35
N SER A 68 -0.85 3.78 12.35
CA SER A 68 0.27 4.45 11.70
C SER A 68 0.99 5.43 12.61
N SER A 69 2.27 5.67 12.30
CA SER A 69 3.09 6.69 12.95
C SER A 69 4.12 7.23 11.97
N THR A 70 4.49 8.49 12.15
CA THR A 70 5.58 9.13 11.40
C THR A 70 6.93 9.01 12.11
N SER A 71 6.95 8.70 13.41
CA SER A 71 8.16 8.70 14.24
C SER A 71 8.71 7.30 14.52
N SER A 72 7.90 6.37 15.01
CA SER A 72 8.34 5.02 15.35
C SER A 72 7.18 4.02 15.43
N LEU A 73 7.50 2.72 15.39
CA LEU A 73 6.53 1.65 15.62
C LEU A 73 5.96 1.67 17.06
N GLY A 74 6.74 2.12 18.02
CA GLY A 74 6.31 2.21 19.43
C GLY A 74 5.27 3.31 19.69
N ALA A 75 5.21 4.33 18.84
CA ALA A 75 4.24 5.42 18.94
C ALA A 75 2.84 5.05 18.43
N ILE A 76 2.64 3.84 17.86
CA ILE A 76 1.35 3.39 17.35
C ILE A 76 0.51 2.86 18.51
N THR A 77 -0.47 3.66 18.94
CA THR A 77 -1.39 3.34 20.03
C THR A 77 -2.84 3.22 19.56
N THR A 78 -3.17 3.83 18.43
CA THR A 78 -4.52 3.85 17.87
C THR A 78 -4.57 3.08 16.56
N TYR A 79 -5.71 2.45 16.30
CA TYR A 79 -5.97 1.67 15.10
C TYR A 79 -7.30 2.09 14.49
N GLN A 80 -7.37 2.10 13.18
CA GLN A 80 -8.58 2.36 12.42
C GLN A 80 -8.89 1.17 11.49
N ASP A 81 -10.16 0.96 11.21
CA ASP A 81 -10.60 -0.13 10.33
C ASP A 81 -10.15 0.17 8.89
N ILE A 82 -9.60 -0.85 8.24
CA ILE A 82 -9.37 -0.85 6.80
C ILE A 82 -10.66 -1.36 6.14
N SER A 83 -11.67 -0.51 6.06
CA SER A 83 -12.89 -0.86 5.36
C SER A 83 -12.69 -0.59 3.91
N GLN A 84 -12.92 0.23 3.18
CA GLN A 84 -12.69 0.43 1.75
C GLN A 84 -11.68 1.57 1.52
N GLN A 85 -10.55 1.31 0.85
CA GLN A 85 -9.58 2.33 0.42
C GLN A 85 -9.35 3.49 1.41
N SER A 86 -8.76 3.19 2.57
CA SER A 86 -8.37 4.23 3.52
C SER A 86 -6.96 4.75 3.18
N THR A 87 -6.84 6.03 2.87
CA THR A 87 -5.53 6.68 2.72
C THR A 87 -5.03 7.14 4.09
N ILE A 88 -3.85 6.68 4.46
CA ILE A 88 -3.28 6.91 5.78
C ILE A 88 -1.85 7.42 5.62
N LYS A 89 -1.58 8.55 6.28
CA LYS A 89 -0.24 9.12 6.33
C LYS A 89 0.60 8.40 7.38
N GLY A 90 1.79 7.94 6.99
CA GLY A 90 2.70 7.30 7.93
C GLY A 90 4.03 6.87 7.30
N ARG A 91 4.97 6.57 8.18
CA ARG A 91 6.23 5.90 7.87
C ARG A 91 6.23 4.48 8.41
N TYR A 92 5.59 4.27 9.56
CA TYR A 92 5.51 3.02 10.27
C TYR A 92 4.05 2.60 10.38
N PHE A 93 3.77 1.32 10.12
CA PHE A 93 2.43 0.76 10.16
C PHE A 93 2.44 -0.55 10.95
N LYS A 94 1.40 -0.75 11.75
CA LYS A 94 1.08 -2.03 12.41
C LYS A 94 -0.32 -2.46 12.02
N PHE A 95 -0.50 -3.75 11.86
CA PHE A 95 -1.78 -4.32 11.51
C PHE A 95 -2.36 -5.12 12.66
N ARG A 96 -3.66 -5.04 12.85
CA ARG A 96 -4.40 -5.77 13.86
C ARG A 96 -5.64 -6.39 13.25
N LEU A 97 -5.80 -7.69 13.45
CA LEU A 97 -7.03 -8.40 13.13
C LEU A 97 -7.96 -8.34 14.36
N LYS A 98 -9.17 -7.86 14.16
CA LYS A 98 -10.22 -7.84 15.18
C LYS A 98 -11.26 -8.88 14.82
N LEU A 99 -11.50 -9.80 15.73
CA LEU A 99 -12.50 -10.85 15.61
C LEU A 99 -13.65 -10.52 16.56
N LEU A 100 -14.86 -10.62 16.06
CA LEU A 100 -16.06 -10.46 16.86
C LEU A 100 -16.90 -11.73 16.75
N SER A 101 -17.46 -12.10 17.88
CA SER A 101 -18.53 -13.09 17.95
C SER A 101 -19.63 -12.53 18.84
N GLY A 102 -20.81 -12.36 18.29
CA GLY A 102 -22.02 -11.96 19.02
C GLY A 102 -22.64 -13.12 19.81
N ASP A 103 -22.25 -14.35 19.48
CA ASP A 103 -22.72 -15.57 20.12
C ASP A 103 -21.54 -16.33 20.78
N ASN A 104 -21.77 -16.91 21.93
CA ASN A 104 -20.81 -17.80 22.59
C ASN A 104 -20.71 -19.20 21.94
N LYS A 105 -21.60 -19.48 21.02
CA LYS A 105 -21.66 -20.74 20.26
C LYS A 105 -20.95 -20.68 18.91
N ALA A 106 -20.65 -19.48 18.41
CA ALA A 106 -20.00 -19.29 17.14
C ALA A 106 -18.57 -18.78 17.31
N ARG A 107 -17.66 -19.35 16.57
CA ARG A 107 -16.23 -19.00 16.55
C ARG A 107 -15.83 -18.53 15.15
N PRO A 108 -15.37 -17.27 15.00
CA PRO A 108 -14.80 -16.82 13.73
C PRO A 108 -13.46 -17.51 13.48
N GLU A 109 -13.28 -18.03 12.29
CA GLU A 109 -12.03 -18.56 11.77
C GLU A 109 -11.66 -17.83 10.48
N VAL A 110 -10.49 -17.20 10.47
CA VAL A 110 -10.01 -16.50 9.28
C VAL A 110 -9.24 -17.48 8.41
N THR A 111 -9.75 -17.70 7.21
CA THR A 111 -9.20 -18.64 6.23
C THR A 111 -8.21 -17.96 5.29
N LYS A 112 -8.38 -16.65 5.09
CA LYS A 112 -7.47 -15.86 4.25
C LYS A 112 -7.40 -14.42 4.75
N MET A 113 -6.22 -13.86 4.74
CA MET A 113 -5.97 -12.45 5.01
C MET A 113 -5.00 -11.89 3.98
N GLN A 114 -5.37 -10.81 3.34
CA GLN A 114 -4.53 -10.13 2.37
C GLN A 114 -4.55 -8.62 2.60
N ILE A 115 -3.37 -8.01 2.62
CA ILE A 115 -3.21 -6.56 2.70
C ILE A 115 -2.48 -6.10 1.45
N LYS A 116 -3.06 -5.13 0.76
CA LYS A 116 -2.46 -4.48 -0.40
C LYS A 116 -2.20 -3.02 -0.05
N LEU A 117 -0.94 -2.61 -0.18
CA LEU A 117 -0.55 -1.21 -0.13
C LEU A 117 -0.55 -0.63 -1.54
N VAL A 118 -1.21 0.49 -1.71
CA VAL A 118 -1.24 1.26 -2.95
C VAL A 118 -0.75 2.67 -2.64
N MET A 119 0.20 3.15 -3.40
CA MET A 119 0.64 4.55 -3.38
C MET A 119 0.10 5.25 -4.63
N GLU A 120 -0.25 6.50 -4.49
CA GLU A 120 -0.74 7.30 -5.59
C GLU A 120 0.33 7.43 -6.68
N LYS A 121 -0.11 7.29 -7.93
CA LYS A 121 0.71 7.52 -9.10
C LYS A 121 0.87 9.02 -9.30
N ARG A 122 2.11 9.46 -9.45
CA ARG A 122 2.45 10.86 -9.59
C ARG A 122 3.26 11.12 -10.85
N LEU A 123 3.06 12.31 -11.39
CA LEU A 123 3.84 12.88 -12.48
C LEU A 123 4.51 14.17 -11.98
N GLU A 124 5.76 14.36 -12.36
CA GLU A 124 6.45 15.65 -12.31
C GLU A 124 7.01 15.95 -13.69
N SER A 125 6.83 17.16 -14.15
CA SER A 125 7.30 17.60 -15.46
C SER A 125 7.74 19.03 -15.42
N GLU A 126 8.62 19.39 -16.34
CA GLU A 126 9.04 20.75 -16.60
C GLU A 126 9.32 20.87 -18.10
N GLU A 127 8.94 22.01 -18.67
CA GLU A 127 9.09 22.31 -20.08
C GLU A 127 10.20 23.34 -20.29
N ASP A 128 10.77 23.37 -21.49
CA ASP A 128 11.77 24.34 -21.95
C ASP A 128 13.02 24.47 -21.03
N VAL A 129 13.44 23.36 -20.45
CA VAL A 129 14.62 23.33 -19.57
C VAL A 129 15.91 23.48 -20.39
N ALA A 130 16.67 24.51 -20.11
CA ALA A 130 18.01 24.65 -20.71
C ALA A 130 19.02 23.72 -20.02
N SER A 131 19.66 22.84 -20.81
CA SER A 131 20.64 21.90 -20.25
C SER A 131 21.98 22.54 -19.87
N GLY A 132 22.34 23.65 -20.51
CA GLY A 132 23.70 24.15 -20.49
C GLY A 132 24.67 23.25 -21.27
N ALA A 133 25.92 23.67 -21.36
CA ALA A 133 26.99 22.93 -22.04
C ALA A 133 27.69 21.94 -21.09
N GLY A 134 26.92 21.15 -20.33
CA GLY A 134 27.46 20.20 -19.34
C GLY A 134 26.38 19.35 -18.72
N ALA A 135 26.70 18.73 -17.60
CA ALA A 135 25.75 17.92 -16.84
C ALA A 135 24.72 18.80 -16.14
N LYS A 136 23.46 18.65 -16.48
CA LYS A 136 22.31 19.33 -15.82
C LYS A 136 21.68 18.41 -14.80
N ALA A 137 21.72 18.82 -13.53
CA ALA A 137 20.99 18.17 -12.46
C ALA A 137 19.54 18.67 -12.42
N ILE A 138 18.61 17.75 -12.39
CA ILE A 138 17.17 17.99 -12.17
C ILE A 138 16.81 17.43 -10.81
N THR A 139 16.20 18.26 -9.97
CA THR A 139 15.71 17.88 -8.65
C THR A 139 14.19 17.94 -8.65
N TYR A 140 13.53 16.86 -8.26
CA TYR A 140 12.09 16.83 -8.13
C TYR A 140 11.62 17.67 -6.93
N ALA A 141 10.47 18.31 -7.06
CA ALA A 141 9.88 19.10 -5.97
C ALA A 141 9.64 18.22 -4.73
N ASN A 142 9.21 16.99 -4.95
CA ASN A 142 9.06 16.00 -3.89
C ASN A 142 9.69 14.67 -4.32
N ALA A 143 10.33 13.97 -3.39
CA ALA A 143 10.89 12.65 -3.67
C ALA A 143 9.77 11.64 -4.01
N PHE A 144 10.03 10.76 -4.98
CA PHE A 144 9.22 9.57 -5.22
C PHE A 144 9.53 8.47 -4.19
N TYR A 145 8.67 7.48 -4.09
CA TYR A 145 8.96 6.29 -3.27
C TYR A 145 10.15 5.49 -3.82
N ALA A 146 10.20 5.34 -5.13
CA ALA A 146 11.30 4.71 -5.86
C ALA A 146 11.70 5.58 -7.05
N SER A 147 12.83 5.27 -7.69
CA SER A 147 13.28 5.98 -8.90
C SER A 147 12.21 5.92 -9.99
N PRO A 148 11.69 7.08 -10.47
CA PRO A 148 10.61 7.11 -11.46
C PRO A 148 11.08 6.74 -12.86
N ALA A 149 10.14 6.42 -13.75
CA ALA A 149 10.40 6.39 -15.18
C ALA A 149 10.53 7.82 -15.70
N ILE A 150 11.52 8.09 -16.57
CA ILE A 150 11.79 9.42 -17.13
C ILE A 150 11.56 9.36 -18.64
N GLY A 151 10.77 10.29 -19.14
CA GLY A 151 10.64 10.61 -20.54
C GLY A 151 11.30 11.95 -20.84
N ILE A 152 12.03 12.06 -21.93
CA ILE A 152 12.70 13.29 -22.40
C ILE A 152 12.22 13.59 -23.81
N ALA A 153 11.80 14.84 -24.04
CA ALA A 153 11.56 15.40 -25.36
C ALA A 153 12.63 16.48 -25.62
N ALA A 154 13.66 16.12 -26.36
CA ALA A 154 14.76 17.03 -26.68
C ALA A 154 14.45 17.90 -27.89
N GLN A 155 14.75 19.19 -27.80
CA GLN A 155 14.52 20.18 -28.83
C GLN A 155 15.85 20.59 -29.48
N ASN A 156 15.78 21.03 -30.76
CA ASN A 156 16.91 21.57 -31.52
C ASN A 156 18.13 20.63 -31.61
N MET A 157 17.86 19.31 -31.68
CA MET A 157 18.89 18.29 -31.87
C MET A 157 19.42 18.34 -33.31
N ALA A 158 20.73 18.36 -33.49
CA ALA A 158 21.37 18.17 -34.78
C ALA A 158 21.57 16.68 -35.08
N THR A 159 21.86 16.37 -36.35
CA THR A 159 22.15 14.99 -36.74
C THR A 159 23.34 14.42 -35.98
N GLY A 160 23.15 13.29 -35.33
CA GLY A 160 24.15 12.62 -34.50
C GLY A 160 24.24 13.11 -33.06
N ASP A 161 23.41 14.07 -32.66
CA ASP A 161 23.29 14.44 -31.24
C ASP A 161 22.60 13.34 -30.44
N TYR A 162 23.00 13.18 -29.19
CA TYR A 162 22.41 12.24 -28.27
C TYR A 162 22.45 12.78 -26.83
N TYR A 163 21.77 12.14 -25.92
CA TYR A 163 21.86 12.47 -24.50
C TYR A 163 22.09 11.22 -23.65
N ALA A 164 22.65 11.43 -22.46
CA ALA A 164 22.84 10.42 -21.45
C ALA A 164 22.19 10.86 -20.15
N ILE A 165 21.41 9.96 -19.52
CA ILE A 165 20.85 10.15 -18.20
C ILE A 165 21.73 9.40 -17.21
N THR A 166 22.25 10.12 -16.22
CA THR A 166 23.05 9.57 -15.13
C THR A 166 22.43 9.91 -13.78
N SER A 167 22.89 9.26 -12.72
CA SER A 167 22.44 9.55 -11.34
C SER A 167 20.92 9.56 -11.15
N LYS A 168 20.21 8.66 -11.86
CA LYS A 168 18.77 8.53 -11.75
C LYS A 168 18.37 7.98 -10.38
N THR A 169 17.69 8.81 -9.58
CA THR A 169 17.28 8.51 -8.21
C THR A 169 15.82 8.85 -7.98
N LYS A 170 15.31 8.59 -6.77
CA LYS A 170 13.97 9.00 -6.36
C LYS A 170 13.82 10.52 -6.16
N THR A 171 14.91 11.26 -6.06
CA THR A 171 14.92 12.72 -5.82
C THR A 171 15.28 13.55 -7.05
N GLY A 172 15.73 12.91 -8.13
CA GLY A 172 16.12 13.62 -9.34
C GLY A 172 16.97 12.76 -10.26
N PHE A 173 17.48 13.39 -11.31
CA PHE A 173 18.39 12.78 -12.27
C PHE A 173 19.36 13.82 -12.84
N THR A 174 20.39 13.34 -13.51
CA THR A 174 21.34 14.19 -14.24
C THR A 174 21.27 13.83 -15.72
N ILE A 175 21.22 14.83 -16.59
CA ILE A 175 21.22 14.67 -18.04
C ILE A 175 22.33 15.50 -18.67
N THR A 176 22.95 14.95 -19.70
CA THR A 176 23.95 15.65 -20.51
C THR A 176 23.66 15.36 -21.98
N PHE A 177 23.66 16.42 -22.78
CA PHE A 177 23.53 16.32 -24.24
C PHE A 177 24.91 16.39 -24.89
N TYR A 178 25.11 15.64 -25.95
CA TYR A 178 26.35 15.53 -26.70
C TYR A 178 26.08 15.67 -28.18
N ASN A 179 27.05 16.22 -28.93
CA ASN A 179 27.07 16.16 -30.36
C ASN A 179 27.68 14.84 -30.86
N SER A 180 27.73 14.67 -32.19
CA SER A 180 28.33 13.50 -32.85
C SER A 180 29.79 13.24 -32.51
N SER A 181 30.54 14.25 -32.02
CA SER A 181 31.91 14.14 -31.57
C SER A 181 32.05 13.95 -30.05
N ALA A 182 30.97 13.58 -29.35
CA ALA A 182 30.88 13.39 -27.93
C ALA A 182 31.24 14.64 -27.09
N SER A 183 31.14 15.82 -27.67
CA SER A 183 31.34 17.10 -26.95
C SER A 183 29.98 17.54 -26.38
N ALA A 184 30.00 17.99 -25.11
CA ALA A 184 28.79 18.44 -24.43
C ALA A 184 28.19 19.67 -25.11
N GLN A 185 26.87 19.67 -25.27
CA GLN A 185 26.11 20.70 -25.98
C GLN A 185 24.98 21.25 -25.12
N ASN A 186 24.68 22.53 -25.33
CA ASN A 186 23.48 23.11 -24.78
C ASN A 186 22.27 22.76 -25.65
N ARG A 187 21.24 22.16 -25.04
CA ARG A 187 19.96 21.86 -25.68
C ARG A 187 18.82 22.26 -24.75
N THR A 188 17.67 22.51 -25.33
CA THR A 188 16.42 22.67 -24.59
C THR A 188 15.69 21.34 -24.60
N PHE A 189 15.07 21.00 -23.49
CA PHE A 189 14.30 19.75 -23.37
C PHE A 189 13.15 19.88 -22.38
N ASP A 190 12.14 19.06 -22.61
CA ASP A 190 11.06 18.82 -21.67
C ASP A 190 11.30 17.49 -20.99
N TYR A 191 10.88 17.34 -19.75
CA TYR A 191 10.89 16.04 -19.12
C TYR A 191 9.57 15.72 -18.40
N VAL A 192 9.28 14.44 -18.32
CA VAL A 192 8.22 13.86 -17.51
C VAL A 192 8.82 12.74 -16.67
N ALA A 193 8.70 12.84 -15.34
CA ALA A 193 9.02 11.78 -14.41
C ALA A 193 7.73 11.17 -13.87
N LYS A 194 7.55 9.85 -14.06
CA LYS A 194 6.37 9.09 -13.67
C LYS A 194 6.73 8.03 -12.65
N GLY A 195 6.16 8.13 -11.47
CA GLY A 195 6.43 7.22 -10.36
C GLY A 195 5.26 7.14 -9.39
N TYR A 196 5.55 6.70 -8.17
CA TYR A 196 4.57 6.50 -7.11
C TYR A 196 5.03 7.16 -5.82
N GLY A 197 4.03 7.48 -4.98
CA GLY A 197 4.24 7.99 -3.64
C GLY A 197 4.58 9.48 -3.60
N LEU A 198 3.84 10.20 -2.79
CA LEU A 198 4.13 11.57 -2.42
C LEU A 198 4.76 11.53 -1.02
N LYS A 199 6.01 11.93 -0.95
CA LYS A 199 6.68 12.16 0.33
C LYS A 199 6.07 13.40 0.95
N SER A 200 5.51 13.29 2.12
CA SER A 200 4.85 14.36 2.84
C SER A 200 5.60 14.71 4.14
#